data_46a872872f5fe7522734fbd0110ad7e7
#
_entry.id   46a872872f5fe7522734fbd0110ad7e7
#
_cell.length_a   1.000
_cell.length_b   1.000
_cell.length_c   1.000
_cell.angle_alpha   90.00
_cell.angle_beta   90.00
_cell.angle_gamma   90.00
#
_symmetry.space_group_name_H-M   'P 1'
#
loop_
_entity.id
_entity.type
_entity.pdbx_description
1 polymer ?
#
loop_
_entity_poly.entity_id
_entity_poly.type
_entity_poly.pdbx_seq_one_letter_code
_entity_poly.pdbx_strand_id
1 'polypeptide(L)'
;MVGFTNLILLLQPEKKTLIMKAIWTILLLIVSNVFMTFAWYGHLKLQEMKISSSWPLIAVILFSWAVAFFEYCAQVPANRIGFIDNGGPFNLMQLKVIQEVISLTVFTLVAMVMFKGQSLQWNHIAAFFCLIMAVFFVFLK
;
A
#
# COMPACT_ATOMS: atom_id res chain seq x y z
N MET A 1 35.72 -20.44 -14.97
CA MET A 1 34.80 -19.48 -15.63
C MET A 1 33.44 -20.09 -15.98
N VAL A 2 33.38 -21.27 -16.55
CA VAL A 2 32.11 -21.94 -16.90
C VAL A 2 31.23 -22.26 -15.70
N GLY A 3 31.82 -22.60 -14.54
CA GLY A 3 31.07 -22.91 -13.32
C GLY A 3 30.35 -21.73 -12.68
N PHE A 4 30.94 -20.52 -12.75
CA PHE A 4 30.35 -19.32 -12.15
C PHE A 4 29.17 -18.80 -12.96
N THR A 5 29.27 -18.87 -14.29
CA THR A 5 28.19 -18.48 -15.20
C THR A 5 27.00 -19.44 -15.09
N ASN A 6 27.25 -20.75 -14.94
CA ASN A 6 26.20 -21.73 -14.73
C ASN A 6 25.54 -21.61 -13.35
N LEU A 7 26.29 -21.26 -12.31
CA LEU A 7 25.75 -20.98 -10.97
C LEU A 7 24.85 -19.75 -11.00
N ILE A 8 25.24 -18.69 -11.69
CA ILE A 8 24.43 -17.48 -11.87
C ILE A 8 23.14 -17.82 -12.65
N LEU A 9 23.21 -18.65 -13.69
CA LEU A 9 22.06 -19.10 -14.44
C LEU A 9 21.09 -19.96 -13.61
N LEU A 10 21.61 -20.80 -12.72
CA LEU A 10 20.80 -21.65 -11.83
C LEU A 10 20.14 -20.86 -10.70
N LEU A 11 20.77 -19.78 -10.23
CA LEU A 11 20.20 -18.87 -9.21
C LEU A 11 19.16 -17.88 -9.78
N GLN A 12 19.10 -17.70 -11.11
CA GLN A 12 18.18 -16.77 -11.75
C GLN A 12 16.69 -17.10 -11.56
N PRO A 13 16.21 -18.34 -11.65
CA PRO A 13 14.78 -18.62 -11.53
C PRO A 13 14.24 -18.31 -10.13
N GLU A 14 14.97 -18.64 -9.07
CA GLU A 14 14.55 -18.37 -7.69
C GLU A 14 14.51 -16.86 -7.41
N LYS A 15 15.56 -16.15 -7.79
CA LYS A 15 15.65 -14.69 -7.66
C LYS A 15 14.56 -13.99 -8.46
N LYS A 16 14.27 -14.47 -9.68
CA LYS A 16 13.19 -13.95 -10.51
C LYS A 16 11.82 -14.14 -9.84
N THR A 17 11.58 -15.30 -9.22
CA THR A 17 10.33 -15.57 -8.50
C THR A 17 10.15 -14.66 -7.30
N LEU A 18 11.20 -14.39 -6.52
CA LEU A 18 11.16 -13.45 -5.39
C LEU A 18 10.88 -12.02 -5.85
N ILE A 19 11.50 -11.57 -6.93
CA ILE A 19 11.23 -10.24 -7.51
C ILE A 19 9.78 -10.15 -7.97
N MET A 20 9.26 -11.17 -8.65
CA MET A 20 7.86 -11.21 -9.07
C MET A 20 6.90 -11.14 -7.87
N LYS A 21 7.18 -11.87 -6.81
CA LYS A 21 6.40 -11.81 -5.57
C LYS A 21 6.46 -10.42 -4.92
N ALA A 22 7.62 -9.78 -4.89
CA ALA A 22 7.76 -8.42 -4.39
C ALA A 22 6.91 -7.42 -5.21
N ILE A 23 6.97 -7.50 -6.53
CA ILE A 23 6.19 -6.64 -7.42
C ILE A 23 4.69 -6.85 -7.20
N TRP A 24 4.21 -8.09 -7.18
CA TRP A 24 2.80 -8.39 -6.93
C TRP A 24 2.34 -7.90 -5.55
N THR A 25 3.16 -8.07 -4.52
CA THR A 25 2.87 -7.57 -3.18
C THR A 25 2.68 -6.06 -3.20
N ILE A 26 3.60 -5.32 -3.81
CA ILE A 26 3.54 -3.85 -3.90
C ILE A 26 2.32 -3.39 -4.70
N LEU A 27 2.05 -4.00 -5.85
CA LEU A 27 0.89 -3.66 -6.68
C LEU A 27 -0.44 -3.89 -5.94
N LEU A 28 -0.58 -5.02 -5.28
CA LEU A 28 -1.78 -5.34 -4.48
C LEU A 28 -1.91 -4.40 -3.27
N LEU A 29 -0.80 -4.01 -2.63
CA LEU A 29 -0.82 -3.02 -1.55
C LEU A 29 -1.24 -1.63 -2.06
N ILE A 30 -0.84 -1.22 -3.25
CA ILE A 30 -1.29 0.03 -3.86
C ILE A 30 -2.81 -0.02 -4.09
N VAL A 31 -3.32 -1.07 -4.72
CA VAL A 31 -4.77 -1.26 -4.95
C VAL A 31 -5.53 -1.26 -3.63
N SER A 32 -5.07 -2.03 -2.65
CA SER A 32 -5.64 -2.08 -1.30
C SER A 32 -5.74 -0.69 -0.68
N ASN A 33 -4.67 0.08 -0.72
CA ASN A 33 -4.64 1.41 -0.09
C ASN A 33 -5.48 2.46 -0.83
N VAL A 34 -5.73 2.30 -2.14
CA VAL A 34 -6.74 3.10 -2.84
C VAL A 34 -8.12 2.83 -2.25
N PHE A 35 -8.54 1.58 -2.12
CA PHE A 35 -9.81 1.24 -1.48
C PHE A 35 -9.88 1.68 -0.02
N MET A 36 -8.80 1.53 0.74
CA MET A 36 -8.73 1.98 2.13
C MET A 36 -8.92 3.49 2.26
N THR A 37 -8.30 4.27 1.38
CA THR A 37 -8.47 5.72 1.34
C THR A 37 -9.93 6.10 1.08
N PHE A 38 -10.61 5.42 0.16
CA PHE A 38 -12.03 5.63 -0.07
C PHE A 38 -12.91 5.15 1.09
N ALA A 39 -12.56 4.05 1.74
CA ALA A 39 -13.29 3.55 2.90
C ALA A 39 -13.24 4.54 4.07
N TRP A 40 -12.09 5.16 4.31
CA TRP A 40 -11.91 6.10 5.43
C TRP A 40 -12.38 7.52 5.13
N TYR A 41 -12.21 8.00 3.92
CA TYR A 41 -12.41 9.42 3.58
C TYR A 41 -13.43 9.66 2.46
N GLY A 42 -13.84 8.62 1.72
CA GLY A 42 -14.79 8.76 0.62
C GLY A 42 -16.13 9.33 1.06
N HIS A 43 -16.60 8.97 2.25
CA HIS A 43 -17.86 9.51 2.80
C HIS A 43 -17.80 11.03 3.03
N LEU A 44 -16.62 11.58 3.37
CA LEU A 44 -16.42 13.03 3.51
C LEU A 44 -16.58 13.74 2.16
N LYS A 45 -16.06 13.11 1.10
CA LYS A 45 -16.25 13.65 -0.27
C LYS A 45 -17.70 13.59 -0.71
N LEU A 46 -18.40 12.50 -0.43
CA LEU A 46 -19.82 12.38 -0.71
C LEU A 46 -20.66 13.42 0.07
N GLN A 47 -20.26 13.75 1.29
CA GLN A 47 -20.88 14.80 2.09
C GLN A 47 -20.59 16.19 1.49
N GLU A 48 -19.37 16.49 1.08
CA GLU A 48 -19.01 17.74 0.39
C GLU A 48 -19.82 17.93 -0.89
N MET A 49 -20.03 16.85 -1.65
CA MET A 49 -20.87 16.85 -2.86
C MET A 49 -22.37 16.87 -2.58
N LYS A 50 -22.79 16.92 -1.33
CA LYS A 50 -24.20 16.87 -0.87
C LYS A 50 -24.96 15.59 -1.27
N ILE A 51 -24.25 14.51 -1.61
CA ILE A 51 -24.87 13.23 -1.97
C ILE A 51 -25.32 12.48 -0.72
N SER A 52 -24.49 12.46 0.31
CA SER A 52 -24.73 11.72 1.55
C SER A 52 -25.08 12.61 2.75
N SER A 53 -25.36 13.90 2.52
CA SER A 53 -25.64 14.85 3.62
C SER A 53 -26.87 14.50 4.47
N SER A 54 -27.82 13.76 3.92
CA SER A 54 -29.04 13.28 4.61
C SER A 54 -28.93 11.83 5.10
N TRP A 55 -27.80 11.15 4.86
CA TRP A 55 -27.67 9.76 5.26
C TRP A 55 -27.50 9.61 6.77
N PRO A 56 -28.17 8.65 7.41
CA PRO A 56 -27.92 8.34 8.81
C PRO A 56 -26.49 7.77 8.97
N LEU A 57 -25.88 8.00 10.12
CA LEU A 57 -24.52 7.58 10.41
C LEU A 57 -24.28 6.08 10.11
N ILE A 58 -25.27 5.23 10.45
CA ILE A 58 -25.16 3.79 10.19
C ILE A 58 -25.01 3.46 8.69
N ALA A 59 -25.69 4.18 7.82
CA ALA A 59 -25.56 3.98 6.37
C ALA A 59 -24.17 4.38 5.87
N VAL A 60 -23.59 5.45 6.43
CA VAL A 60 -22.22 5.88 6.13
C VAL A 60 -21.20 4.83 6.57
N ILE A 61 -21.39 4.27 7.77
CA ILE A 61 -20.54 3.17 8.31
C ILE A 61 -20.62 1.95 7.40
N LEU A 62 -21.82 1.51 7.01
CA LEU A 62 -22.02 0.35 6.14
C LEU A 62 -21.41 0.57 4.75
N PHE A 63 -21.51 1.78 4.20
CA PHE A 63 -20.87 2.14 2.94
C PHE A 63 -19.35 2.02 3.06
N SER A 64 -18.74 2.62 4.08
CA SER A 64 -17.30 2.55 4.31
C SER A 64 -16.83 1.11 4.53
N TRP A 65 -17.58 0.31 5.29
CA TRP A 65 -17.29 -1.11 5.50
C TRP A 65 -17.38 -1.92 4.19
N ALA A 66 -18.37 -1.66 3.34
CA ALA A 66 -18.47 -2.32 2.04
C ALA A 66 -17.27 -2.01 1.14
N VAL A 67 -16.76 -0.77 1.15
CA VAL A 67 -15.53 -0.39 0.43
C VAL A 67 -14.31 -1.07 1.03
N ALA A 68 -14.21 -1.16 2.36
CA ALA A 68 -13.12 -1.85 3.04
C ALA A 68 -13.09 -3.36 2.74
N PHE A 69 -14.20 -3.98 2.40
CA PHE A 69 -14.21 -5.37 1.95
C PHE A 69 -13.32 -5.58 0.72
N PHE A 70 -13.40 -4.70 -0.27
CA PHE A 70 -12.56 -4.76 -1.46
C PHE A 70 -11.09 -4.50 -1.14
N GLU A 71 -10.81 -3.63 -0.17
CA GLU A 71 -9.46 -3.44 0.36
C GLU A 71 -8.89 -4.77 0.86
N TYR A 72 -9.60 -5.50 1.70
CA TYR A 72 -9.15 -6.79 2.22
C TYR A 72 -8.95 -7.84 1.12
N CYS A 73 -9.73 -7.82 0.05
CA CYS A 73 -9.53 -8.69 -1.11
C CYS A 73 -8.17 -8.49 -1.80
N ALA A 74 -7.55 -7.31 -1.67
CA ALA A 74 -6.21 -7.03 -2.16
C ALA A 74 -5.14 -7.14 -1.06
N GLN A 75 -5.42 -6.66 0.16
CA GLN A 75 -4.49 -6.64 1.28
C GLN A 75 -4.07 -8.04 1.74
N VAL A 76 -5.03 -8.94 1.91
CA VAL A 76 -4.74 -10.29 2.42
C VAL A 76 -3.86 -11.08 1.45
N PRO A 77 -4.16 -11.14 0.13
CA PRO A 77 -3.25 -11.77 -0.83
C PRO A 77 -1.87 -11.10 -0.88
N ALA A 78 -1.80 -9.75 -0.81
CA ALA A 78 -0.53 -9.03 -0.79
C ALA A 78 0.37 -9.51 0.35
N ASN A 79 -0.17 -9.54 1.56
CA ASN A 79 0.57 -9.99 2.74
C ASN A 79 0.97 -11.46 2.63
N ARG A 80 0.10 -12.34 2.11
CA ARG A 80 0.41 -13.76 1.94
C ARG A 80 1.52 -14.01 0.92
N ILE A 81 1.51 -13.30 -0.20
CA ILE A 81 2.53 -13.42 -1.25
C ILE A 81 3.86 -12.84 -0.78
N GLY A 82 3.81 -11.72 -0.03
CA GLY A 82 5.00 -11.01 0.42
C GLY A 82 5.70 -11.60 1.63
N PHE A 83 5.01 -12.38 2.46
CA PHE A 83 5.52 -12.83 3.75
C PHE A 83 6.54 -13.97 3.63
N ILE A 84 7.65 -13.86 4.37
CA ILE A 84 8.79 -14.76 4.26
C ILE A 84 8.45 -16.22 4.57
N ASP A 85 7.58 -16.49 5.55
CA ASP A 85 7.18 -17.85 5.91
C ASP A 85 6.35 -18.53 4.81
N ASN A 86 5.78 -17.76 3.90
CA ASN A 86 5.09 -18.24 2.69
C ASN A 86 6.02 -18.24 1.45
N GLY A 87 7.33 -18.12 1.65
CA GLY A 87 8.31 -18.02 0.57
C GLY A 87 8.28 -16.66 -0.14
N GLY A 88 7.84 -15.61 0.52
CA GLY A 88 7.90 -14.22 0.06
C GLY A 88 9.21 -13.54 0.44
N PRO A 89 9.46 -12.33 -0.12
CA PRO A 89 10.72 -11.62 0.10
C PRO A 89 10.78 -10.79 1.39
N PHE A 90 9.67 -10.60 2.12
CA PHE A 90 9.59 -9.64 3.23
C PHE A 90 9.26 -10.30 4.56
N ASN A 91 9.88 -9.84 5.64
CA ASN A 91 9.43 -10.14 6.99
C ASN A 91 8.24 -9.24 7.39
N LEU A 92 7.64 -9.51 8.54
CA LEU A 92 6.44 -8.79 9.01
C LEU A 92 6.68 -7.28 9.17
N MET A 93 7.83 -6.88 9.72
CA MET A 93 8.16 -5.47 9.92
C MET A 93 8.36 -4.74 8.59
N GLN A 94 9.02 -5.40 7.64
CA GLN A 94 9.22 -4.87 6.29
C GLN A 94 7.88 -4.68 5.56
N LEU A 95 6.98 -5.66 5.63
CA LEU A 95 5.64 -5.54 5.08
C LEU A 95 4.88 -4.35 5.67
N LYS A 96 4.94 -4.19 7.01
CA LYS A 96 4.25 -3.09 7.70
C LYS A 96 4.80 -1.73 7.27
N VAL A 97 6.11 -1.56 7.23
CA VAL A 97 6.72 -0.28 6.85
C VAL A 97 6.47 0.06 5.37
N ILE A 98 6.56 -0.93 4.47
CA ILE A 98 6.21 -0.76 3.05
C ILE A 98 4.76 -0.29 2.92
N GLN A 99 3.85 -0.92 3.67
CA GLN A 99 2.43 -0.53 3.67
C GLN A 99 2.22 0.91 4.14
N GLU A 100 2.89 1.37 5.18
CA GLU A 100 2.76 2.75 5.67
C GLU A 100 3.20 3.77 4.61
N VAL A 101 4.32 3.50 3.94
CA VAL A 101 4.79 4.37 2.84
C VAL A 101 3.78 4.43 1.70
N ILE A 102 3.27 3.26 1.27
CA ILE A 102 2.26 3.17 0.20
C ILE A 102 0.98 3.87 0.64
N SER A 103 0.51 3.62 1.86
CA SER A 103 -0.71 4.21 2.42
C SER A 103 -0.64 5.74 2.41
N LEU A 104 0.42 6.32 2.93
CA LEU A 104 0.57 7.78 2.96
C LEU A 104 0.72 8.37 1.56
N THR A 105 1.46 7.69 0.67
CA THR A 105 1.64 8.15 -0.72
C THR A 105 0.31 8.14 -1.47
N VAL A 106 -0.43 7.04 -1.42
CA VAL A 106 -1.74 6.90 -2.08
C VAL A 106 -2.73 7.90 -1.49
N PHE A 107 -2.80 8.00 -0.15
CA PHE A 107 -3.66 8.97 0.51
C PHE A 107 -3.39 10.40 0.04
N THR A 108 -2.12 10.81 0.02
CA THR A 108 -1.73 12.16 -0.39
C THR A 108 -2.14 12.45 -1.83
N LEU A 109 -1.88 11.52 -2.76
CA LEU A 109 -2.25 11.66 -4.16
C LEU A 109 -3.78 11.74 -4.34
N VAL A 110 -4.52 10.84 -3.71
CA VAL A 110 -5.98 10.82 -3.77
C VAL A 110 -6.57 12.07 -3.13
N ALA A 111 -6.06 12.49 -1.97
CA ALA A 111 -6.54 13.68 -1.27
C ALA A 111 -6.33 14.97 -2.10
N MET A 112 -5.19 15.13 -2.75
CA MET A 112 -4.93 16.28 -3.63
C MET A 112 -5.88 16.33 -4.83
N VAL A 113 -6.25 15.16 -5.37
CA VAL A 113 -7.18 15.08 -6.50
C VAL A 113 -8.63 15.28 -6.08
N MET A 114 -9.03 14.68 -4.95
CA MET A 114 -10.43 14.64 -4.52
C MET A 114 -10.86 15.86 -3.73
N PHE A 115 -9.98 16.42 -2.89
CA PHE A 115 -10.34 17.51 -1.99
C PHE A 115 -9.71 18.82 -2.46
N LYS A 116 -10.56 19.80 -2.82
CA LYS A 116 -10.13 21.15 -3.19
C LYS A 116 -9.44 21.82 -2.01
N GLY A 117 -8.30 22.45 -2.26
CA GLY A 117 -7.54 23.19 -1.24
C GLY A 117 -6.50 22.36 -0.50
N GLN A 118 -6.40 21.07 -0.74
CA GLN A 118 -5.29 20.25 -0.24
C GLN A 118 -4.09 20.42 -1.17
N SER A 119 -2.99 20.95 -0.64
CA SER A 119 -1.73 21.12 -1.37
C SER A 119 -0.58 20.46 -0.62
N LEU A 120 0.39 19.97 -1.38
CA LEU A 120 1.62 19.41 -0.81
C LEU A 120 2.45 20.56 -0.24
N GLN A 121 2.73 20.52 1.06
CA GLN A 121 3.55 21.50 1.77
C GLN A 121 4.93 20.92 2.10
N TRP A 122 5.88 21.76 2.46
CA TRP A 122 7.24 21.36 2.81
C TRP A 122 7.30 20.35 3.97
N ASN A 123 6.43 20.47 4.95
CA ASN A 123 6.31 19.51 6.05
C ASN A 123 5.89 18.11 5.58
N HIS A 124 5.02 18.02 4.55
CA HIS A 124 4.66 16.73 3.95
C HIS A 124 5.86 16.10 3.23
N ILE A 125 6.67 16.89 2.53
CA ILE A 125 7.91 16.41 1.89
C ILE A 125 8.89 15.90 2.95
N ALA A 126 9.06 16.63 4.06
CA ALA A 126 9.89 16.20 5.18
C ALA A 126 9.38 14.87 5.79
N ALA A 127 8.06 14.72 5.95
CA ALA A 127 7.45 13.48 6.44
C ALA A 127 7.71 12.29 5.49
N PHE A 128 7.59 12.47 4.18
CA PHE A 128 7.94 11.45 3.19
C PHE A 128 9.41 11.07 3.26
N PHE A 129 10.31 12.03 3.44
CA PHE A 129 11.73 11.75 3.61
C PHE A 129 11.98 10.89 4.86
N CYS A 130 11.34 11.20 6.00
CA CYS A 130 11.43 10.38 7.21
C CYS A 130 10.93 8.95 6.99
N LEU A 131 9.87 8.75 6.19
CA LEU A 131 9.37 7.42 5.85
C LEU A 131 10.35 6.64 4.97
N ILE A 132 10.99 7.30 4.00
CA ILE A 132 12.04 6.67 3.18
C ILE A 132 13.21 6.23 4.07
N MET A 133 13.60 7.05 5.03
CA MET A 133 14.62 6.69 6.02
C MET A 133 14.17 5.52 6.89
N ALA A 134 12.91 5.47 7.30
CA ALA A 134 12.36 4.34 8.06
C ALA A 134 12.43 3.03 7.25
N VAL A 135 12.09 3.04 5.97
CA VAL A 135 12.26 1.89 5.08
C VAL A 135 13.72 1.46 5.04
N PHE A 136 14.63 2.40 4.83
CA PHE A 136 16.05 2.11 4.78
C PHE A 136 16.54 1.40 6.06
N PHE A 137 16.19 1.91 7.25
CA PHE A 137 16.58 1.29 8.51
C PHE A 137 15.99 -0.10 8.73
N VAL A 138 14.76 -0.34 8.30
CA VAL A 138 14.12 -1.67 8.44
C VAL A 138 14.78 -2.72 7.54
N PHE A 139 15.41 -2.31 6.44
CA PHE A 139 16.13 -3.20 5.52
C PHE A 139 17.63 -3.32 5.83
N LEU A 140 18.16 -2.53 6.75
CA LEU A 140 19.52 -2.72 7.26
C LEU A 140 19.61 -4.03 8.06
N LYS A 141 20.59 -4.84 7.71
CA LYS A 141 20.94 -6.08 8.43
C LYS A 141 22.06 -5.80 9.41
#